data_952f5adf13be44838e63fbd0b96b208d
#
_entry.id   952f5adf13be44838e63fbd0b96b208d
#
_cell.length_a   1.000
_cell.length_b   1.000
_cell.length_c   1.000
_cell.angle_alpha   90.00
_cell.angle_beta   90.00
_cell.angle_gamma   90.00
#
_symmetry.space_group_name_H-M   'P 1'
#
loop_
_entity.id
_entity.type
_entity.pdbx_description
1 polymer ?
#
loop_
_entity_poly.entity_id
_entity_poly.type
_entity_poly.pdbx_seq_one_letter_code
_entity_poly.pdbx_strand_id
1 'polypeptide(L)'
;RSIMNETRLPRFHEPKAPRFVLTDRQGKFALGIGGYVRATAEYDFGGIVKDVDFYPALIPNKGSADRARNQFQMDISTSTLFLKLVGHTKRLGDFVVYTAANFRGDGKTFELQNAYATFLGFTLGYSYGNFMDLAALPPTIDFAGPNGSAFYRTTQLSYMCNKLKNWKFGVGVEMPSVDGTTNQYLTINTQRMPDFTASAQYNWNANSHLKLAAIVRSMTYSSSVDNKAHSKAGYGLQASTSFNVTPKWQVYGQVNYGKGIGQYLND
;
A
#
# COMPACT_ATOMS: atom_id res chain seq x y z
N ARG A 1 15.62 -12.51 -16.78
CA ARG A 1 14.87 -11.48 -17.59
C ARG A 1 13.41 -11.34 -17.15
N SER A 2 12.69 -12.43 -16.89
CA SER A 2 11.29 -12.37 -16.47
C SER A 2 11.09 -11.55 -15.19
N ILE A 3 11.84 -11.86 -14.13
CA ILE A 3 11.73 -11.19 -12.81
C ILE A 3 12.00 -9.69 -12.90
N MET A 4 12.96 -9.26 -13.75
CA MET A 4 13.25 -7.85 -13.96
C MET A 4 12.05 -7.10 -14.54
N ASN A 5 11.33 -7.71 -15.45
CA ASN A 5 10.20 -7.13 -16.15
C ASN A 5 8.85 -7.30 -15.43
N GLU A 6 8.81 -8.12 -14.38
CA GLU A 6 7.60 -8.24 -13.57
C GLU A 6 7.26 -6.91 -12.92
N THR A 7 6.07 -6.43 -13.19
CA THR A 7 5.48 -5.30 -12.49
C THR A 7 4.56 -5.84 -11.40
N ARG A 8 4.62 -5.24 -10.23
CA ARG A 8 3.81 -5.71 -9.10
C ARG A 8 2.32 -5.67 -9.40
N LEU A 9 1.87 -4.61 -10.07
CA LEU A 9 0.50 -4.44 -10.54
C LEU A 9 0.47 -3.53 -11.77
N PRO A 10 -0.32 -3.84 -12.78
CA PRO A 10 -0.53 -3.01 -13.95
C PRO A 10 -1.51 -1.86 -13.62
N ARG A 11 -1.13 -0.97 -12.71
CA ARG A 11 -1.95 0.17 -12.31
C ARG A 11 -1.47 1.47 -12.93
N PHE A 12 -2.38 2.44 -13.00
CA PHE A 12 -2.08 3.76 -13.55
C PHE A 12 -1.00 4.50 -12.73
N HIS A 13 -0.98 4.31 -11.41
CA HIS A 13 -0.04 4.96 -10.50
C HIS A 13 1.19 4.10 -10.15
N GLU A 14 1.26 2.87 -10.64
CA GLU A 14 2.40 2.00 -10.36
C GLU A 14 3.45 2.09 -11.48
N PRO A 15 4.73 2.07 -11.13
CA PRO A 15 5.79 2.04 -12.11
C PRO A 15 5.73 0.77 -12.96
N LYS A 16 5.95 0.92 -14.25
CA LYS A 16 6.11 -0.18 -15.21
C LYS A 16 7.52 -0.80 -15.09
N ALA A 17 7.80 -1.79 -15.92
CA ALA A 17 9.13 -2.38 -16.03
C ALA A 17 10.22 -1.31 -16.24
N PRO A 18 11.45 -1.53 -15.73
CA PRO A 18 12.53 -0.57 -15.90
C PRO A 18 12.88 -0.38 -17.38
N ARG A 19 13.32 0.82 -17.72
CA ARG A 19 13.75 1.18 -19.08
C ARG A 19 15.24 0.91 -19.30
N PHE A 20 16.04 1.11 -18.28
CA PHE A 20 17.47 0.88 -18.30
C PHE A 20 17.81 -0.31 -17.42
N VAL A 21 18.62 -1.23 -17.93
CA VAL A 21 19.07 -2.40 -17.19
C VAL A 21 20.57 -2.52 -17.35
N LEU A 22 21.27 -2.45 -16.23
CA LEU A 22 22.70 -2.68 -16.11
C LEU A 22 22.92 -4.07 -15.56
N THR A 23 23.85 -4.83 -16.15
CA THR A 23 24.21 -6.17 -15.69
C THR A 23 25.67 -6.21 -15.27
N ASP A 24 25.97 -7.01 -14.26
CA ASP A 24 27.35 -7.30 -13.89
C ASP A 24 28.05 -8.14 -14.96
N ARG A 25 29.38 -8.20 -14.91
CA ARG A 25 30.18 -8.94 -15.90
C ARG A 25 29.88 -10.44 -15.94
N GLN A 26 29.41 -11.01 -14.83
CA GLN A 26 29.10 -12.44 -14.72
C GLN A 26 27.62 -12.75 -15.01
N GLY A 27 26.79 -11.74 -15.23
CA GLY A 27 25.35 -11.90 -15.48
C GLY A 27 24.55 -12.43 -14.29
N LYS A 28 25.09 -12.34 -13.06
CA LYS A 28 24.44 -12.80 -11.83
C LYS A 28 23.51 -11.77 -11.23
N PHE A 29 23.79 -10.49 -11.46
CA PHE A 29 23.04 -9.36 -10.95
C PHE A 29 22.61 -8.44 -12.09
N ALA A 30 21.44 -7.87 -11.97
CA ALA A 30 20.94 -6.86 -12.88
C ALA A 30 20.27 -5.74 -12.10
N LEU A 31 20.61 -4.50 -12.41
CA LEU A 31 20.01 -3.30 -11.85
C LEU A 31 19.13 -2.63 -12.89
N GLY A 32 17.84 -2.58 -12.63
CA GLY A 32 16.86 -1.85 -13.42
C GLY A 32 16.61 -0.48 -12.87
N ILE A 33 16.55 0.51 -13.76
CA ILE A 33 16.22 1.90 -13.43
C ILE A 33 14.98 2.27 -14.24
N GLY A 34 13.98 2.85 -13.60
CA GLY A 34 12.76 3.26 -14.26
C GLY A 34 12.01 4.34 -13.51
N GLY A 35 10.87 4.70 -14.04
CA GLY A 35 10.00 5.72 -13.49
C GLY A 35 9.20 6.42 -14.57
N TYR A 36 8.54 7.48 -14.17
CA TYR A 36 7.76 8.35 -15.06
C TYR A 36 7.66 9.77 -14.48
N VAL A 37 7.47 10.72 -15.36
CA VAL A 37 7.01 12.06 -15.01
C VAL A 37 5.52 12.12 -15.27
N ARG A 38 4.77 12.61 -14.28
CA ARG A 38 3.32 12.79 -14.39
C ARG A 38 2.96 14.24 -14.08
N ALA A 39 2.22 14.85 -14.96
CA ALA A 39 1.53 16.12 -14.74
C ALA A 39 0.03 15.84 -14.65
N THR A 40 -0.60 16.31 -13.60
CA THR A 40 -2.06 16.24 -13.40
C THR A 40 -2.62 17.64 -13.42
N ALA A 41 -3.73 17.85 -14.13
CA ALA A 41 -4.49 19.09 -14.13
C ALA A 41 -5.92 18.78 -13.73
N GLU A 42 -6.45 19.54 -12.78
CA GLU A 42 -7.77 19.35 -12.20
C GLU A 42 -8.52 20.68 -12.15
N TYR A 43 -9.82 20.61 -12.33
CA TYR A 43 -10.71 21.74 -12.12
C TYR A 43 -11.88 21.34 -11.23
N ASP A 44 -11.95 21.93 -10.04
CA ASP A 44 -13.00 21.67 -9.07
C ASP A 44 -14.12 22.69 -9.21
N PHE A 45 -15.34 22.20 -9.35
CA PHE A 45 -16.56 23.02 -9.42
C PHE A 45 -17.21 23.20 -8.03
N GLY A 46 -16.43 23.58 -7.04
CA GLY A 46 -16.80 23.70 -5.65
C GLY A 46 -16.28 22.57 -4.78
N GLY A 47 -16.22 22.77 -3.47
CA GLY A 47 -15.69 21.78 -2.55
C GLY A 47 -14.19 21.60 -2.63
N ILE A 48 -13.44 22.68 -2.67
CA ILE A 48 -12.01 22.73 -2.95
C ILE A 48 -11.20 21.98 -1.89
N VAL A 49 -10.35 21.04 -2.34
CA VAL A 49 -9.23 20.48 -1.60
C VAL A 49 -7.95 20.76 -2.39
N LYS A 50 -6.94 21.31 -1.73
CA LYS A 50 -5.71 21.78 -2.39
C LYS A 50 -4.65 20.69 -2.54
N ASP A 51 -5.05 19.45 -2.83
CA ASP A 51 -4.14 18.35 -3.04
C ASP A 51 -4.77 17.31 -3.99
N VAL A 52 -3.92 16.61 -4.75
CA VAL A 52 -4.33 15.47 -5.59
C VAL A 52 -4.56 14.19 -4.77
N ASP A 53 -4.03 14.15 -3.55
CA ASP A 53 -4.26 13.10 -2.56
C ASP A 53 -5.06 13.69 -1.40
N PHE A 54 -6.32 13.33 -1.31
CA PHE A 54 -7.24 13.94 -0.33
C PHE A 54 -8.21 12.91 0.25
N TYR A 55 -8.70 13.22 1.42
CA TYR A 55 -9.79 12.48 2.06
C TYR A 55 -11.12 13.19 1.80
N PRO A 56 -12.17 12.47 1.39
CA PRO A 56 -13.49 13.08 1.19
C PRO A 56 -14.04 13.82 2.40
N ALA A 57 -13.66 13.42 3.61
CA ALA A 57 -14.00 14.13 4.84
C ALA A 57 -13.45 15.56 4.89
N LEU A 58 -12.42 15.89 4.11
CA LEU A 58 -11.84 17.24 4.01
C LEU A 58 -12.58 18.14 3.02
N ILE A 59 -13.50 17.59 2.22
CA ILE A 59 -14.29 18.38 1.27
C ILE A 59 -15.19 19.34 2.07
N PRO A 60 -15.13 20.66 1.79
CA PRO A 60 -15.89 21.65 2.56
C PRO A 60 -17.39 21.41 2.55
N ASN A 61 -18.02 21.58 3.70
CA ASN A 61 -19.45 21.42 3.87
C ASN A 61 -20.26 22.46 3.09
N LYS A 62 -21.49 22.11 2.78
CA LYS A 62 -22.45 23.02 2.17
C LYS A 62 -22.63 24.27 3.07
N GLY A 63 -22.49 25.44 2.48
CA GLY A 63 -22.60 26.73 3.18
C GLY A 63 -21.27 27.35 3.60
N SER A 64 -20.14 26.63 3.52
CA SER A 64 -18.82 27.26 3.71
C SER A 64 -18.43 28.10 2.49
N ALA A 65 -17.62 29.14 2.70
CA ALA A 65 -17.11 29.98 1.60
C ALA A 65 -16.29 29.16 0.58
N ASP A 66 -15.55 28.16 1.05
CA ASP A 66 -14.74 27.31 0.18
C ASP A 66 -15.58 26.37 -0.68
N ARG A 67 -16.79 26.01 -0.25
CA ARG A 67 -17.72 25.20 -1.05
C ARG A 67 -18.24 25.94 -2.29
N ALA A 68 -18.36 27.26 -2.23
CA ALA A 68 -18.87 28.09 -3.31
C ALA A 68 -17.80 28.49 -4.34
N ARG A 69 -16.54 28.15 -4.08
CA ARG A 69 -15.42 28.52 -4.97
C ARG A 69 -15.14 27.45 -5.98
N ASN A 70 -14.60 27.86 -7.14
CA ASN A 70 -13.99 26.98 -8.13
C ASN A 70 -12.49 27.06 -8.04
N GLN A 71 -11.79 26.00 -8.39
CA GLN A 71 -10.35 25.94 -8.37
C GLN A 71 -9.79 25.21 -9.56
N PHE A 72 -8.73 25.76 -10.14
CA PHE A 72 -7.84 25.04 -11.03
C PHE A 72 -6.53 24.73 -10.29
N GLN A 73 -6.03 23.49 -10.42
CA GLN A 73 -4.73 23.11 -9.89
C GLN A 73 -3.98 22.23 -10.87
N MET A 74 -2.66 22.29 -10.78
CA MET A 74 -1.76 21.39 -11.49
C MET A 74 -0.75 20.80 -10.49
N ASP A 75 -0.41 19.55 -10.67
CA ASP A 75 0.52 18.85 -9.82
C ASP A 75 1.46 17.94 -10.62
N ILE A 76 2.72 17.84 -10.18
CA ILE A 76 3.73 16.94 -10.72
C ILE A 76 4.28 15.97 -9.66
N SER A 77 3.84 16.08 -8.42
CA SER A 77 4.43 15.40 -7.25
C SER A 77 4.25 13.88 -7.27
N THR A 78 3.34 13.37 -8.08
CA THR A 78 3.13 11.93 -8.26
C THR A 78 4.11 11.29 -9.26
N SER A 79 5.00 12.07 -9.87
CA SER A 79 6.13 11.55 -10.64
C SER A 79 6.96 10.61 -9.78
N THR A 80 7.39 9.49 -10.33
CA THR A 80 7.99 8.40 -9.55
C THR A 80 9.28 7.92 -10.19
N LEU A 81 10.28 7.64 -9.36
CA LEU A 81 11.53 6.98 -9.74
C LEU A 81 11.66 5.67 -8.96
N PHE A 82 12.24 4.65 -9.59
CA PHE A 82 12.52 3.40 -8.91
C PHE A 82 13.81 2.73 -9.37
N LEU A 83 14.37 1.94 -8.47
CA LEU A 83 15.48 1.02 -8.70
C LEU A 83 15.03 -0.40 -8.38
N LYS A 84 15.40 -1.34 -9.23
CA LYS A 84 15.11 -2.77 -9.03
C LYS A 84 16.37 -3.58 -9.26
N LEU A 85 16.94 -4.11 -8.18
CA LEU A 85 18.06 -5.04 -8.25
C LEU A 85 17.53 -6.46 -8.22
N VAL A 86 17.94 -7.26 -9.18
CA VAL A 86 17.58 -8.67 -9.29
C VAL A 86 18.87 -9.51 -9.31
N GLY A 87 18.89 -10.58 -8.59
CA GLY A 87 20.05 -11.46 -8.58
C GLY A 87 19.68 -12.90 -8.21
N HIS A 88 20.68 -13.77 -8.33
CA HIS A 88 20.57 -15.17 -7.94
C HIS A 88 21.79 -15.58 -7.13
N THR A 89 21.57 -16.21 -5.98
CA THR A 89 22.62 -16.80 -5.18
C THR A 89 22.26 -18.24 -4.79
N LYS A 90 23.28 -19.07 -4.52
CA LYS A 90 23.04 -20.46 -4.08
C LYS A 90 22.26 -20.55 -2.77
N ARG A 91 22.40 -19.56 -1.87
CA ARG A 91 21.74 -19.57 -0.56
C ARG A 91 20.33 -18.99 -0.58
N LEU A 92 20.11 -17.91 -1.32
CA LEU A 92 18.86 -17.17 -1.33
C LEU A 92 17.99 -17.47 -2.56
N GLY A 93 18.51 -18.24 -3.52
CA GLY A 93 17.86 -18.39 -4.83
C GLY A 93 17.74 -17.04 -5.54
N ASP A 94 16.64 -16.84 -6.24
CA ASP A 94 16.32 -15.56 -6.85
C ASP A 94 15.88 -14.54 -5.78
N PHE A 95 16.42 -13.33 -5.86
CA PHE A 95 16.05 -12.25 -4.97
C PHE A 95 15.81 -10.96 -5.75
N VAL A 96 14.98 -10.10 -5.16
CA VAL A 96 14.68 -8.75 -5.66
C VAL A 96 14.89 -7.77 -4.53
N VAL A 97 15.57 -6.65 -4.81
CA VAL A 97 15.59 -5.47 -3.96
C VAL A 97 14.94 -4.34 -4.75
N TYR A 98 13.94 -3.72 -4.20
CA TYR A 98 13.15 -2.70 -4.87
C TYR A 98 13.04 -1.45 -4.02
N THR A 99 13.27 -0.30 -4.61
CA THR A 99 13.11 1.01 -3.97
C THR A 99 12.41 1.95 -4.93
N ALA A 100 11.36 2.61 -4.47
CA ALA A 100 10.64 3.61 -5.24
C ALA A 100 10.34 4.84 -4.38
N ALA A 101 10.38 6.01 -5.00
CA ALA A 101 10.05 7.29 -4.37
C ALA A 101 9.32 8.19 -5.36
N ASN A 102 8.42 9.00 -4.84
CA ASN A 102 7.79 10.10 -5.57
C ASN A 102 8.23 11.44 -4.97
N PHE A 103 7.60 12.55 -5.38
CA PHE A 103 7.92 13.90 -4.93
C PHE A 103 6.83 14.48 -4.01
N ARG A 104 6.18 13.62 -3.23
CA ARG A 104 5.12 14.01 -2.30
C ARG A 104 5.62 14.37 -0.90
N GLY A 105 6.93 14.31 -0.68
CA GLY A 105 7.56 14.82 0.53
C GLY A 105 7.40 16.34 0.67
N ASP A 106 7.67 16.84 1.85
CA ASP A 106 7.51 18.24 2.18
C ASP A 106 8.34 19.12 1.23
N GLY A 107 7.73 20.15 0.65
CA GLY A 107 8.37 20.99 -0.36
C GLY A 107 8.70 20.29 -1.67
N LYS A 108 7.95 19.25 -2.07
CA LYS A 108 8.19 18.41 -3.25
C LYS A 108 9.54 17.66 -3.21
N THR A 109 9.96 17.26 -2.02
CA THR A 109 11.11 16.37 -1.83
C THR A 109 10.71 14.92 -2.06
N PHE A 110 11.70 14.02 -2.12
CA PHE A 110 11.44 12.59 -2.23
C PHE A 110 10.65 12.08 -1.01
N GLU A 111 9.60 11.30 -1.30
CA GLU A 111 8.88 10.53 -0.32
C GLU A 111 9.00 9.04 -0.66
N LEU A 112 9.47 8.26 0.30
CA LEU A 112 9.65 6.82 0.12
C LEU A 112 8.30 6.14 -0.07
N GLN A 113 8.15 5.41 -1.17
CA GLN A 113 6.95 4.65 -1.48
C GLN A 113 7.14 3.16 -1.20
N ASN A 114 8.29 2.61 -1.58
CA ASN A 114 8.66 1.23 -1.33
C ASN A 114 10.16 1.12 -1.09
N ALA A 115 10.55 0.26 -0.18
CA ALA A 115 11.94 -0.16 0.02
C ALA A 115 11.93 -1.55 0.65
N TYR A 116 12.04 -2.59 -0.16
CA TYR A 116 11.96 -3.97 0.31
C TYR A 116 12.86 -4.92 -0.45
N ALA A 117 13.14 -6.05 0.17
CA ALA A 117 13.80 -7.19 -0.46
C ALA A 117 12.88 -8.42 -0.40
N THR A 118 12.87 -9.21 -1.47
CA THR A 118 12.17 -10.50 -1.51
C THR A 118 13.15 -11.63 -1.82
N PHE A 119 13.05 -12.71 -1.07
CA PHE A 119 13.86 -13.92 -1.22
C PHE A 119 13.20 -15.10 -0.52
N LEU A 120 13.26 -16.28 -1.08
CA LEU A 120 12.72 -17.52 -0.50
C LEU A 120 11.27 -17.43 0.00
N GLY A 121 10.44 -16.60 -0.62
CA GLY A 121 9.06 -16.32 -0.18
C GLY A 121 8.94 -15.24 0.88
N PHE A 122 10.03 -14.77 1.46
CA PHE A 122 10.05 -13.67 2.42
C PHE A 122 10.02 -12.30 1.72
N THR A 123 9.36 -11.35 2.35
CA THR A 123 9.45 -9.92 2.03
C THR A 123 9.86 -9.18 3.30
N LEU A 124 10.97 -8.45 3.24
CA LEU A 124 11.49 -7.64 4.32
C LEU A 124 11.61 -6.19 3.85
N GLY A 125 11.01 -5.27 4.57
CA GLY A 125 11.14 -3.84 4.32
C GLY A 125 9.82 -3.10 4.30
N TYR A 126 9.81 -1.91 3.71
CA TYR A 126 8.68 -1.00 3.64
C TYR A 126 7.84 -1.25 2.39
N SER A 127 6.64 -1.78 2.56
CA SER A 127 5.73 -2.13 1.48
C SER A 127 4.33 -2.42 2.00
N TYR A 128 3.41 -2.80 1.12
CA TYR A 128 2.09 -3.29 1.49
C TYR A 128 2.19 -4.68 2.10
N GLY A 129 1.46 -4.90 3.20
CA GLY A 129 1.42 -6.19 3.90
C GLY A 129 0.35 -7.14 3.39
N ASN A 130 0.21 -8.27 4.09
CA ASN A 130 -0.73 -9.33 3.72
C ASN A 130 -2.21 -8.94 3.90
N PHE A 131 -2.49 -7.93 4.72
CA PHE A 131 -3.86 -7.46 4.92
C PHE A 131 -4.41 -6.69 3.72
N MET A 132 -3.55 -6.15 2.87
CA MET A 132 -3.94 -5.42 1.66
C MET A 132 -4.05 -6.34 0.44
N ASP A 133 -5.04 -6.07 -0.41
CA ASP A 133 -5.18 -6.70 -1.72
C ASP A 133 -5.22 -5.65 -2.82
N LEU A 134 -4.05 -5.28 -3.28
CA LEU A 134 -3.91 -4.25 -4.29
C LEU A 134 -4.48 -4.68 -5.66
N ALA A 135 -4.54 -5.98 -5.93
CA ALA A 135 -5.12 -6.50 -7.16
C ALA A 135 -6.66 -6.39 -7.18
N ALA A 136 -7.30 -6.22 -6.03
CA ALA A 136 -8.73 -6.00 -5.91
C ALA A 136 -9.13 -4.52 -5.92
N LEU A 137 -8.18 -3.60 -6.14
CA LEU A 137 -8.47 -2.18 -6.28
C LEU A 137 -8.63 -1.81 -7.76
N PRO A 138 -9.70 -1.13 -8.16
CA PRO A 138 -9.86 -0.69 -9.54
C PRO A 138 -8.77 0.32 -9.92
N PRO A 139 -8.33 0.36 -11.18
CA PRO A 139 -7.46 1.42 -11.66
C PRO A 139 -8.25 2.74 -11.72
N THR A 140 -7.79 3.75 -10.99
CA THR A 140 -8.36 5.10 -10.99
C THR A 140 -7.37 6.09 -11.57
N ILE A 141 -7.88 7.15 -12.23
CA ILE A 141 -7.06 8.28 -12.70
C ILE A 141 -6.66 9.13 -11.50
N ASP A 142 -7.58 9.31 -10.59
CA ASP A 142 -7.39 10.04 -9.35
C ASP A 142 -6.39 9.32 -8.43
N PHE A 143 -5.51 10.09 -7.80
CA PHE A 143 -4.43 9.55 -6.99
C PHE A 143 -4.92 9.01 -5.65
N ALA A 144 -5.97 9.60 -5.09
CA ALA A 144 -6.52 9.19 -3.79
C ALA A 144 -7.09 7.76 -3.81
N GLY A 145 -7.68 7.33 -4.95
CA GLY A 145 -8.23 5.99 -5.12
C GLY A 145 -9.55 5.76 -4.38
N PRO A 146 -10.03 4.51 -4.31
CA PRO A 146 -11.30 4.20 -3.67
C PRO A 146 -11.23 4.32 -2.14
N ASN A 147 -12.25 4.95 -1.56
CA ASN A 147 -12.38 5.04 -0.11
C ASN A 147 -12.72 3.70 0.53
N GLY A 148 -12.32 3.52 1.79
CA GLY A 148 -12.63 2.34 2.58
C GLY A 148 -11.89 1.08 2.15
N SER A 149 -11.05 1.15 1.13
CA SER A 149 -10.19 0.03 0.75
C SER A 149 -9.00 -0.08 1.70
N ALA A 150 -8.54 -1.29 1.99
CA ALA A 150 -7.30 -1.46 2.74
C ALA A 150 -6.11 -1.06 1.86
N PHE A 151 -5.41 -0.02 2.29
CA PHE A 151 -4.30 0.58 1.56
C PHE A 151 -3.33 1.25 2.54
N TYR A 152 -2.32 0.52 2.97
CA TYR A 152 -1.34 1.00 3.93
C TYR A 152 0.01 0.33 3.73
N ARG A 153 1.07 1.12 3.74
CA ARG A 153 2.46 0.64 3.68
C ARG A 153 3.10 0.75 5.05
N THR A 154 3.86 -0.27 5.41
CA THR A 154 4.59 -0.32 6.68
C THR A 154 5.85 -1.15 6.54
N THR A 155 6.77 -0.97 7.47
CA THR A 155 7.92 -1.86 7.60
C THR A 155 7.46 -3.20 8.13
N GLN A 156 7.84 -4.29 7.44
CA GLN A 156 7.33 -5.62 7.70
C GLN A 156 8.35 -6.71 7.45
N LEU A 157 8.10 -7.86 8.03
CA LEU A 157 8.63 -9.15 7.61
C LEU A 157 7.43 -10.07 7.34
N SER A 158 7.28 -10.52 6.13
CA SER A 158 6.22 -11.43 5.74
C SER A 158 6.74 -12.63 4.95
N TYR A 159 5.98 -13.71 4.98
CA TYR A 159 6.24 -14.92 4.22
C TYR A 159 5.01 -15.31 3.42
N MET A 160 5.21 -15.62 2.14
CA MET A 160 4.18 -16.09 1.22
C MET A 160 4.50 -17.51 0.77
N CYS A 161 3.62 -18.45 1.05
CA CYS A 161 3.68 -19.82 0.57
C CYS A 161 2.75 -19.96 -0.65
N ASN A 162 3.31 -20.36 -1.77
CA ASN A 162 2.59 -20.63 -3.02
C ASN A 162 2.85 -22.06 -3.56
N LYS A 163 3.16 -22.99 -2.68
CA LYS A 163 3.46 -24.38 -3.04
C LYS A 163 2.26 -25.18 -3.51
N LEU A 164 1.05 -24.79 -3.08
CA LEU A 164 -0.19 -25.41 -3.52
C LEU A 164 -0.69 -24.72 -4.78
N LYS A 165 -1.09 -25.54 -5.76
CA LYS A 165 -1.65 -25.03 -7.00
C LYS A 165 -2.85 -24.15 -6.74
N ASN A 166 -2.86 -22.96 -7.33
CA ASN A 166 -3.92 -21.94 -7.24
C ASN A 166 -4.09 -21.30 -5.85
N TRP A 167 -3.31 -21.70 -4.83
CA TRP A 167 -3.38 -21.15 -3.50
C TRP A 167 -2.13 -20.37 -3.12
N LYS A 168 -2.34 -19.27 -2.39
CA LYS A 168 -1.29 -18.50 -1.73
C LYS A 168 -1.68 -18.30 -0.27
N PHE A 169 -0.76 -18.58 0.64
CA PHE A 169 -0.94 -18.35 2.06
C PHE A 169 0.15 -17.40 2.55
N GLY A 170 -0.25 -16.34 3.23
CA GLY A 170 0.66 -15.34 3.75
C GLY A 170 0.54 -15.20 5.26
N VAL A 171 1.68 -14.97 5.91
CA VAL A 171 1.77 -14.56 7.30
C VAL A 171 2.78 -13.43 7.41
N GLY A 172 2.63 -12.54 8.38
CA GLY A 172 3.55 -11.43 8.53
C GLY A 172 3.47 -10.76 9.89
N VAL A 173 4.54 -10.05 10.18
CA VAL A 173 4.64 -9.13 11.31
C VAL A 173 4.96 -7.74 10.77
N GLU A 174 4.28 -6.73 11.29
CA GLU A 174 4.35 -5.36 10.78
C GLU A 174 4.69 -4.40 11.92
N MET A 175 5.39 -3.33 11.58
CA MET A 175 5.67 -2.26 12.52
C MET A 175 4.36 -1.68 13.04
N PRO A 176 4.10 -1.72 14.35
CA PRO A 176 2.88 -1.17 14.91
C PRO A 176 2.92 0.36 14.88
N SER A 177 1.88 0.96 14.35
CA SER A 177 1.63 2.39 14.41
C SER A 177 0.16 2.58 14.73
N VAL A 178 -0.16 3.48 15.62
CA VAL A 178 -1.54 3.74 16.04
C VAL A 178 -1.83 5.22 15.82
N ASP A 179 -2.79 5.48 14.93
CA ASP A 179 -3.43 6.78 14.81
C ASP A 179 -4.73 6.79 15.59
N GLY A 180 -4.94 7.82 16.36
CA GLY A 180 -6.14 7.97 17.16
C GLY A 180 -6.31 9.38 17.65
N THR A 181 -7.54 9.73 17.98
CA THR A 181 -7.84 11.02 18.58
C THR A 181 -7.25 11.06 19.99
N THR A 182 -6.30 11.95 20.19
CA THR A 182 -5.72 12.23 21.50
C THR A 182 -6.43 13.44 22.14
N ASN A 183 -6.44 13.48 23.44
CA ASN A 183 -6.92 14.61 24.22
C ASN A 183 -5.97 14.85 25.42
N GLN A 184 -6.33 15.80 26.28
CA GLN A 184 -5.52 16.11 27.46
C GLN A 184 -5.33 14.94 28.45
N TYR A 185 -6.13 13.88 28.34
CA TYR A 185 -6.09 12.70 29.22
C TYR A 185 -5.47 11.47 28.57
N LEU A 186 -5.42 11.42 27.25
CA LEU A 186 -4.97 10.23 26.50
C LEU A 186 -3.83 10.57 25.56
N THR A 187 -2.74 9.82 25.65
CA THR A 187 -1.58 9.92 24.77
C THR A 187 -1.28 8.56 24.16
N ILE A 188 -1.03 8.51 22.85
CA ILE A 188 -0.61 7.29 22.16
C ILE A 188 0.89 7.11 22.41
N ASN A 189 1.24 5.94 22.94
CA ASN A 189 2.62 5.58 23.26
C ASN A 189 3.29 4.79 22.15
N THR A 190 4.59 4.57 22.32
CA THR A 190 5.32 3.54 21.57
C THR A 190 4.67 2.18 21.79
N GLN A 191 4.40 1.46 20.69
CA GLN A 191 3.69 0.19 20.74
C GLN A 191 4.62 -0.93 21.24
N ARG A 192 4.05 -1.89 21.97
CA ARG A 192 4.81 -2.99 22.62
C ARG A 192 4.88 -4.24 21.77
N MET A 193 3.88 -4.45 20.92
CA MET A 193 3.75 -5.67 20.12
C MET A 193 3.61 -5.30 18.66
N PRO A 194 4.21 -6.06 17.72
CA PRO A 194 3.96 -5.89 16.30
C PRO A 194 2.51 -6.23 15.94
N ASP A 195 2.06 -5.74 14.81
CA ASP A 195 0.81 -6.19 14.20
C ASP A 195 1.07 -7.54 13.50
N PHE A 196 0.18 -8.50 13.68
CA PHE A 196 0.26 -9.83 13.06
C PHE A 196 -0.78 -9.94 11.96
N THR A 197 -0.36 -10.43 10.79
CA THR A 197 -1.23 -10.61 9.64
C THR A 197 -1.20 -12.03 9.13
N ALA A 198 -2.33 -12.48 8.58
CA ALA A 198 -2.44 -13.74 7.88
C ALA A 198 -3.39 -13.58 6.69
N SER A 199 -3.13 -14.33 5.63
CA SER A 199 -4.00 -14.31 4.44
C SER A 199 -4.04 -15.66 3.74
N ALA A 200 -5.15 -15.92 3.05
CA ALA A 200 -5.32 -17.03 2.14
C ALA A 200 -5.94 -16.50 0.85
N GLN A 201 -5.38 -16.85 -0.28
CA GLN A 201 -5.85 -16.42 -1.59
C GLN A 201 -5.99 -17.62 -2.52
N TYR A 202 -7.12 -17.72 -3.19
CA TYR A 202 -7.38 -18.69 -4.23
C TYR A 202 -7.49 -18.00 -5.59
N ASN A 203 -6.68 -18.44 -6.55
CA ASN A 203 -6.70 -17.97 -7.92
C ASN A 203 -7.26 -19.06 -8.82
N TRP A 204 -8.42 -18.86 -9.43
CA TRP A 204 -8.97 -19.85 -10.38
C TRP A 204 -8.50 -19.61 -11.83
N ASN A 205 -7.97 -18.42 -12.10
CA ASN A 205 -7.19 -18.14 -13.30
C ASN A 205 -6.20 -16.99 -13.05
N ALA A 206 -5.43 -16.60 -14.06
CA ALA A 206 -4.39 -15.58 -13.94
C ALA A 206 -4.92 -14.19 -13.52
N ASN A 207 -6.18 -13.89 -13.84
CA ASN A 207 -6.78 -12.57 -13.63
C ASN A 207 -7.90 -12.57 -12.58
N SER A 208 -8.12 -13.71 -11.91
CA SER A 208 -9.26 -13.87 -11.02
C SER A 208 -8.86 -14.55 -9.73
N HIS A 209 -9.20 -13.91 -8.60
CA HIS A 209 -8.89 -14.42 -7.27
C HIS A 209 -9.94 -14.03 -6.24
N LEU A 210 -9.95 -14.78 -5.16
CA LEU A 210 -10.60 -14.45 -3.90
C LEU A 210 -9.54 -14.49 -2.79
N LYS A 211 -9.47 -13.45 -1.98
CA LYS A 211 -8.55 -13.37 -0.84
C LYS A 211 -9.31 -13.12 0.45
N LEU A 212 -8.93 -13.84 1.49
CA LEU A 212 -9.31 -13.58 2.86
C LEU A 212 -8.07 -13.20 3.65
N ALA A 213 -8.13 -12.12 4.41
CA ALA A 213 -7.03 -11.64 5.23
C ALA A 213 -7.51 -11.26 6.63
N ALA A 214 -6.62 -11.39 7.59
CA ALA A 214 -6.85 -11.02 8.97
C ALA A 214 -5.65 -10.26 9.54
N ILE A 215 -5.93 -9.36 10.47
CA ILE A 215 -4.92 -8.64 11.24
C ILE A 215 -5.30 -8.63 12.71
N VAL A 216 -4.32 -8.79 13.58
CA VAL A 216 -4.47 -8.68 15.04
C VAL A 216 -3.47 -7.66 15.53
N ARG A 217 -3.93 -6.74 16.36
CA ARG A 217 -3.18 -5.60 16.88
C ARG A 217 -3.26 -5.49 18.39
N SER A 218 -2.22 -4.94 19.00
CA SER A 218 -2.23 -4.49 20.38
C SER A 218 -1.89 -3.00 20.42
N MET A 219 -2.88 -2.17 20.78
CA MET A 219 -2.75 -0.71 20.77
C MET A 219 -2.46 -0.23 22.20
N THR A 220 -1.30 0.39 22.40
CA THR A 220 -0.86 0.88 23.71
C THR A 220 -1.05 2.39 23.79
N TYR A 221 -1.68 2.86 24.86
CA TYR A 221 -1.89 4.26 25.17
C TYR A 221 -1.66 4.53 26.66
N SER A 222 -1.36 5.78 27.01
CA SER A 222 -1.28 6.23 28.40
C SER A 222 -2.48 7.10 28.75
N SER A 223 -2.94 6.94 30.00
CA SER A 223 -3.96 7.81 30.58
C SER A 223 -3.35 8.65 31.71
N SER A 224 -3.59 9.95 31.68
CA SER A 224 -3.20 10.86 32.77
C SER A 224 -4.10 10.73 34.00
N VAL A 225 -5.23 10.03 33.88
CA VAL A 225 -6.17 9.81 34.99
C VAL A 225 -5.56 8.84 36.01
N ASP A 226 -4.87 7.81 35.57
CA ASP A 226 -4.26 6.80 36.44
C ASP A 226 -2.74 6.71 36.29
N ASN A 227 -2.14 7.53 35.42
CA ASN A 227 -0.71 7.56 35.08
C ASN A 227 -0.16 6.19 34.67
N LYS A 228 -0.97 5.37 34.00
CA LYS A 228 -0.60 4.04 33.54
C LYS A 228 -0.72 3.90 32.05
N ALA A 229 0.10 2.99 31.50
CA ALA A 229 -0.03 2.54 30.14
C ALA A 229 -1.00 1.37 30.05
N HIS A 230 -1.92 1.44 29.11
CA HIS A 230 -2.93 0.42 28.83
C HIS A 230 -2.76 -0.12 27.42
N SER A 231 -3.16 -1.36 27.21
CA SER A 231 -3.20 -1.99 25.89
C SER A 231 -4.61 -2.44 25.54
N LYS A 232 -5.03 -2.17 24.31
CA LYS A 232 -6.32 -2.56 23.78
C LYS A 232 -6.13 -3.41 22.54
N ALA A 233 -6.80 -4.53 22.47
CA ALA A 233 -6.76 -5.40 21.30
C ALA A 233 -7.54 -4.77 20.12
N GLY A 234 -6.95 -4.85 18.94
CA GLY A 234 -7.61 -4.55 17.68
C GLY A 234 -7.59 -5.78 16.77
N TYR A 235 -8.52 -5.84 15.87
CA TYR A 235 -8.61 -6.91 14.87
C TYR A 235 -9.24 -6.41 13.60
N GLY A 236 -8.92 -7.05 12.49
CA GLY A 236 -9.53 -6.80 11.20
C GLY A 236 -9.66 -8.05 10.38
N LEU A 237 -10.72 -8.11 9.60
CA LEU A 237 -10.99 -9.13 8.61
C LEU A 237 -11.26 -8.45 7.28
N GLN A 238 -10.74 -9.01 6.21
CA GLN A 238 -10.95 -8.55 4.86
C GLN A 238 -11.32 -9.71 3.96
N ALA A 239 -12.32 -9.51 3.12
CA ALA A 239 -12.60 -10.33 1.95
C ALA A 239 -12.47 -9.46 0.70
N SER A 240 -11.69 -9.89 -0.26
CA SER A 240 -11.43 -9.14 -1.48
C SER A 240 -11.40 -10.05 -2.69
N THR A 241 -11.79 -9.51 -3.83
CA THR A 241 -11.85 -10.24 -5.08
C THR A 241 -11.61 -9.33 -6.27
N SER A 242 -11.02 -9.90 -7.30
CA SER A 242 -11.01 -9.34 -8.64
C SER A 242 -11.19 -10.49 -9.62
N PHE A 243 -12.11 -10.36 -10.55
CA PHE A 243 -12.37 -11.39 -11.53
C PHE A 243 -12.92 -10.83 -12.85
N ASN A 244 -12.65 -11.54 -13.92
CA ASN A 244 -13.19 -11.22 -15.23
C ASN A 244 -14.54 -11.94 -15.43
N VAL A 245 -15.58 -11.16 -15.68
CA VAL A 245 -16.89 -11.70 -16.13
C VAL A 245 -16.82 -12.05 -17.62
N THR A 246 -16.16 -11.18 -18.38
CA THR A 246 -15.86 -11.38 -19.80
C THR A 246 -14.45 -10.83 -20.08
N PRO A 247 -13.85 -11.07 -21.25
CA PRO A 247 -12.56 -10.47 -21.60
C PRO A 247 -12.52 -8.94 -21.53
N LYS A 248 -13.68 -8.28 -21.55
CA LYS A 248 -13.82 -6.81 -21.51
C LYS A 248 -14.28 -6.26 -20.16
N TRP A 249 -14.78 -7.11 -19.25
CA TRP A 249 -15.37 -6.68 -17.99
C TRP A 249 -14.64 -7.34 -16.81
N GLN A 250 -14.05 -6.52 -15.98
CA GLN A 250 -13.42 -6.94 -14.72
C GLN A 250 -14.18 -6.33 -13.55
N VAL A 251 -14.46 -7.15 -12.55
CA VAL A 251 -15.14 -6.74 -11.32
C VAL A 251 -14.12 -6.73 -10.18
N TYR A 252 -14.21 -5.71 -9.34
CA TYR A 252 -13.42 -5.54 -8.13
C TYR A 252 -14.34 -5.44 -6.93
N GLY A 253 -13.99 -6.07 -5.85
CA GLY A 253 -14.76 -6.01 -4.62
C GLY A 253 -13.90 -6.18 -3.40
N GLN A 254 -14.23 -5.44 -2.35
CA GLN A 254 -13.55 -5.55 -1.06
C GLN A 254 -14.53 -5.22 0.06
N VAL A 255 -14.50 -6.01 1.13
CA VAL A 255 -15.21 -5.77 2.37
C VAL A 255 -14.23 -5.87 3.51
N ASN A 256 -14.22 -4.85 4.37
CA ASN A 256 -13.40 -4.77 5.56
C ASN A 256 -14.29 -4.70 6.79
N TYR A 257 -13.94 -5.46 7.81
CA TYR A 257 -14.62 -5.44 9.11
C TYR A 257 -13.58 -5.53 10.23
N GLY A 258 -13.78 -4.74 11.28
CA GLY A 258 -12.85 -4.83 12.40
C GLY A 258 -12.99 -3.70 13.38
N LYS A 259 -12.03 -3.67 14.32
CA LYS A 259 -11.91 -2.67 15.36
C LYS A 259 -10.44 -2.24 15.49
N GLY A 260 -10.18 -0.95 15.46
CA GLY A 260 -8.84 -0.40 15.57
C GLY A 260 -7.98 -0.56 14.30
N ILE A 261 -8.61 -0.61 13.13
CA ILE A 261 -7.94 -0.76 11.83
C ILE A 261 -8.10 0.46 10.91
N GLY A 262 -8.63 1.59 11.41
CA GLY A 262 -8.88 2.77 10.58
C GLY A 262 -7.68 3.21 9.75
N GLN A 263 -6.47 3.21 10.32
CA GLN A 263 -5.25 3.61 9.59
C GLN A 263 -4.89 2.69 8.41
N TYR A 264 -5.42 1.47 8.38
CA TYR A 264 -5.23 0.53 7.27
C TYR A 264 -6.19 0.77 6.11
N LEU A 265 -7.19 1.60 6.32
CA LEU A 265 -8.22 1.93 5.33
C LEU A 265 -7.95 3.28 4.70
N ASN A 266 -8.22 3.36 3.40
CA ASN A 266 -8.10 4.58 2.62
C ASN A 266 -9.43 5.35 2.67
N ASP A 267 -9.51 6.40 3.49
CA ASP A 267 -10.70 7.24 3.67
C ASP A 267 -10.36 8.73 3.91
#